data_f98a09aa2e344cc391fa9d809c699507
#
_entry.id   f98a09aa2e344cc391fa9d809c699507
#
_cell.length_a   1.000
_cell.length_b   1.000
_cell.length_c   1.000
_cell.angle_alpha   90.00
_cell.angle_beta   90.00
_cell.angle_gamma   90.00
#
_symmetry.space_group_name_H-M   'P 1'
#
loop_
_entity.id
_entity.type
_entity.pdbx_description
1 polymer ?
#
loop_
_entity_poly.entity_id
_entity_poly.type
_entity_poly.pdbx_seq_one_letter_code
_entity_poly.pdbx_strand_id
1 'polypeptide(L)'
;LFYFLIKNVLYNGIDEALSQEKNQVIQNLKYEKDFKEIHNNDFIDIVEVGSENSEYEKFFITTIYNSTKKKNIEYRELKSVYIRGKSYYEIRIRQPLTEAESLINSILPIEVILFLGLIVGVLLINRFISDKIWQPFYVLMDRLKNYDLVNVKIIPYHKYTVDEFDELSEIVEKMTTRIYKDFNSQKEFNENSSHELQTPLAIIRNKLELLIQSKNLKAEEMALIGSVFHTINRLTQLNKGLILLSKIENNQYSELSRINIGQLIETLLVNFEELIDERNITIKLAILKVVIIPANQILVETLFYNLISNAIKHNLDDGGTISITVSKNILEISNTGNELPVASERMFERFLKNSSSELSVGLGLSIVKKICDLYKFTVTYTCINRIHTIRIEF
;
A
#
# COMPACT_ATOMS: atom_id res chain seq x y z
N LEU A 1 -2.40 30.82 -32.06
CA LEU A 1 -3.21 30.41 -33.21
C LEU A 1 -4.35 31.41 -33.46
N PHE A 2 -5.16 31.77 -32.45
CA PHE A 2 -6.30 32.68 -32.56
C PHE A 2 -5.91 34.10 -33.02
N TYR A 3 -4.86 34.68 -32.47
CA TYR A 3 -4.29 35.95 -32.89
C TYR A 3 -3.99 35.94 -34.40
N PHE A 4 -3.37 34.89 -34.91
CA PHE A 4 -3.07 34.74 -36.33
C PHE A 4 -4.33 34.61 -37.20
N LEU A 5 -5.36 33.92 -36.68
CA LEU A 5 -6.63 33.80 -37.39
C LEU A 5 -7.36 35.14 -37.52
N ILE A 6 -7.50 35.88 -36.39
CA ILE A 6 -8.12 37.21 -36.41
C ILE A 6 -7.37 38.14 -37.32
N LYS A 7 -6.04 38.21 -37.21
CA LYS A 7 -5.19 39.03 -38.06
C LYS A 7 -5.40 38.71 -39.51
N ASN A 8 -5.45 37.41 -39.85
CA ASN A 8 -5.64 36.98 -41.25
C ASN A 8 -7.04 37.37 -41.77
N VAL A 9 -8.08 37.17 -40.99
CA VAL A 9 -9.46 37.57 -41.37
C VAL A 9 -9.58 39.08 -41.54
N LEU A 10 -9.01 39.88 -40.65
CA LEU A 10 -9.02 41.34 -40.78
C LEU A 10 -8.24 41.81 -42.00
N TYR A 11 -7.06 41.23 -42.26
CA TYR A 11 -6.27 41.62 -43.44
C TYR A 11 -6.94 41.20 -44.75
N ASN A 12 -7.59 40.06 -44.81
CA ASN A 12 -8.36 39.65 -45.99
C ASN A 12 -9.55 40.60 -46.22
N GLY A 13 -10.25 41.01 -45.15
CA GLY A 13 -11.32 42.00 -45.28
C GLY A 13 -10.82 43.38 -45.79
N ILE A 14 -9.63 43.83 -45.33
CA ILE A 14 -9.01 45.06 -45.81
C ILE A 14 -8.58 44.91 -47.29
N ASP A 15 -8.01 43.77 -47.65
CA ASP A 15 -7.59 43.51 -49.04
C ASP A 15 -8.80 43.49 -49.99
N GLU A 16 -9.93 42.93 -49.57
CA GLU A 16 -11.19 43.01 -50.33
C GLU A 16 -11.70 44.46 -50.48
N ALA A 17 -11.67 45.23 -49.40
CA ALA A 17 -12.08 46.64 -49.44
C ALA A 17 -11.20 47.50 -50.38
N LEU A 18 -9.86 47.30 -50.30
CA LEU A 18 -8.91 47.96 -51.19
C LEU A 18 -9.13 47.56 -52.65
N SER A 19 -9.47 46.30 -52.93
CA SER A 19 -9.79 45.81 -54.28
C SER A 19 -11.09 46.44 -54.82
N GLN A 20 -12.11 46.63 -53.97
CA GLN A 20 -13.34 47.30 -54.38
C GLN A 20 -13.09 48.79 -54.66
N GLU A 21 -12.35 49.46 -53.79
CA GLU A 21 -11.98 50.86 -53.98
C GLU A 21 -11.14 51.07 -55.23
N LYS A 22 -10.18 50.16 -55.55
CA LYS A 22 -9.45 50.17 -56.78
C LYS A 22 -10.39 50.13 -58.01
N ASN A 23 -11.41 49.26 -57.97
CA ASN A 23 -12.37 49.14 -59.06
C ASN A 23 -13.19 50.41 -59.26
N GLN A 24 -13.56 51.11 -58.17
CA GLN A 24 -14.24 52.40 -58.23
C GLN A 24 -13.33 53.46 -58.82
N VAL A 25 -12.06 53.56 -58.39
CA VAL A 25 -11.07 54.46 -58.92
C VAL A 25 -10.86 54.22 -60.44
N ILE A 26 -10.74 52.98 -60.87
CA ILE A 26 -10.60 52.63 -62.30
C ILE A 26 -11.86 53.03 -63.11
N GLN A 27 -13.07 52.86 -62.53
CA GLN A 27 -14.30 53.32 -63.19
C GLN A 27 -14.34 54.79 -63.31
N ASN A 28 -13.99 55.59 -62.31
CA ASN A 28 -13.93 57.03 -62.36
C ASN A 28 -12.91 57.52 -63.38
N LEU A 29 -11.72 56.84 -63.44
CA LEU A 29 -10.67 57.13 -64.50
C LEU A 29 -11.13 56.86 -65.93
N LYS A 30 -12.14 56.02 -66.11
CA LYS A 30 -12.70 55.80 -67.50
C LYS A 30 -13.59 56.94 -67.98
N TYR A 31 -14.29 57.62 -67.06
CA TYR A 31 -15.33 58.61 -67.42
C TYR A 31 -14.88 60.08 -67.29
N GLU A 32 -13.88 60.39 -66.45
CA GLU A 32 -13.41 61.77 -66.21
C GLU A 32 -12.26 62.17 -67.22
N LYS A 33 -12.30 63.37 -67.68
CA LYS A 33 -11.29 63.93 -68.55
C LYS A 33 -10.13 64.61 -67.85
N ASP A 34 -10.27 65.01 -66.59
CA ASP A 34 -9.23 65.71 -65.85
C ASP A 34 -8.71 64.86 -64.66
N PHE A 35 -7.48 64.39 -64.81
CA PHE A 35 -6.78 63.59 -63.83
C PHE A 35 -6.37 64.30 -62.50
N LYS A 36 -6.38 65.64 -62.53
CA LYS A 36 -5.85 66.44 -61.42
C LYS A 36 -6.78 66.55 -60.17
N GLU A 37 -8.09 66.33 -60.35
CA GLU A 37 -9.02 66.36 -59.25
C GLU A 37 -9.10 65.08 -58.37
N ILE A 38 -8.66 63.94 -58.93
CA ILE A 38 -8.62 62.66 -58.19
C ILE A 38 -7.30 62.54 -57.40
N HIS A 39 -6.35 63.44 -57.66
CA HIS A 39 -5.02 63.44 -57.06
C HIS A 39 -4.94 64.33 -55.81
N ASN A 40 -5.34 63.91 -54.69
CA ASN A 40 -4.82 64.40 -53.39
C ASN A 40 -5.63 63.95 -52.18
N ASN A 41 -5.97 62.69 -52.13
CA ASN A 41 -6.38 62.15 -50.83
C ASN A 41 -5.16 61.38 -50.25
N ASP A 42 -4.85 61.57 -48.98
CA ASP A 42 -3.75 60.88 -48.28
C ASP A 42 -3.79 59.36 -48.44
N PHE A 43 -4.90 58.83 -48.99
CA PHE A 43 -5.15 57.39 -49.16
C PHE A 43 -5.06 56.89 -50.58
N ILE A 44 -5.16 57.76 -51.62
CA ILE A 44 -5.11 57.36 -53.02
C ILE A 44 -4.05 58.17 -53.73
N ASP A 45 -3.10 57.50 -54.34
CA ASP A 45 -2.03 58.14 -55.12
C ASP A 45 -1.99 57.50 -56.50
N ILE A 46 -2.05 58.33 -57.55
CA ILE A 46 -2.05 57.91 -58.90
C ILE A 46 -0.91 58.61 -59.64
N VAL A 47 0.07 57.87 -60.18
CA VAL A 47 1.27 58.38 -60.82
C VAL A 47 1.40 57.79 -62.23
N GLU A 48 1.65 58.64 -63.23
CA GLU A 48 1.93 58.18 -64.58
C GLU A 48 3.35 57.57 -64.58
N VAL A 49 3.48 56.35 -65.10
CA VAL A 49 4.77 55.59 -65.16
C VAL A 49 5.13 55.27 -66.58
N GLY A 50 6.37 55.49 -66.89
CA GLY A 50 6.86 55.43 -68.30
C GLY A 50 7.18 54.05 -68.88
N SER A 51 6.90 52.96 -68.21
CA SER A 51 7.25 51.61 -68.63
C SER A 51 6.37 50.50 -68.12
N GLU A 52 6.25 49.40 -68.87
CA GLU A 52 5.47 48.17 -68.68
C GLU A 52 5.92 47.28 -67.46
N ASN A 53 6.90 47.75 -66.71
CA ASN A 53 7.65 46.86 -65.75
C ASN A 53 7.10 46.88 -64.29
N SER A 54 5.81 47.18 -64.08
CA SER A 54 5.18 47.14 -62.72
C SER A 54 4.27 45.92 -62.57
N GLU A 55 4.52 45.18 -61.50
CA GLU A 55 3.68 44.02 -61.05
C GLU A 55 2.19 44.42 -60.99
N TYR A 56 1.31 43.62 -61.60
CA TYR A 56 -0.09 43.99 -61.86
C TYR A 56 -0.97 44.16 -60.64
N GLU A 57 -0.72 43.52 -59.54
CA GLU A 57 -1.46 43.69 -58.26
C GLU A 57 -0.65 43.12 -57.11
N LYS A 58 -0.38 43.93 -56.06
CA LYS A 58 0.36 43.47 -54.90
C LYS A 58 -0.10 44.22 -53.65
N PHE A 59 -0.36 43.43 -52.61
CA PHE A 59 -0.65 43.96 -51.28
C PHE A 59 0.58 43.88 -50.40
N PHE A 60 0.88 45.00 -49.69
CA PHE A 60 1.98 45.07 -48.75
C PHE A 60 1.68 46.03 -47.61
N ILE A 61 2.50 46.04 -46.58
CA ILE A 61 2.40 46.97 -45.46
C ILE A 61 3.40 48.09 -45.65
N THR A 62 2.93 49.35 -45.62
CA THR A 62 3.77 50.53 -45.76
C THR A 62 3.62 51.34 -44.45
N THR A 63 4.73 51.88 -43.98
CA THR A 63 4.75 52.75 -42.79
C THR A 63 4.93 54.20 -43.24
N ILE A 64 3.97 55.08 -42.93
CA ILE A 64 4.00 56.51 -43.29
C ILE A 64 3.98 57.30 -41.99
N TYR A 65 4.85 58.34 -41.96
CA TYR A 65 4.84 59.27 -40.85
C TYR A 65 3.65 60.27 -40.95
N ASN A 66 2.74 60.20 -40.01
CA ASN A 66 1.62 61.13 -39.93
C ASN A 66 2.01 62.34 -39.09
N SER A 67 2.17 63.48 -39.74
CA SER A 67 2.57 64.77 -39.11
C SER A 67 1.55 65.29 -38.09
N THR A 68 0.27 65.01 -38.30
CA THR A 68 -0.81 65.41 -37.39
C THR A 68 -0.81 64.60 -36.09
N LYS A 69 -0.61 63.30 -36.21
CA LYS A 69 -0.55 62.39 -35.03
C LYS A 69 0.87 62.23 -34.48
N LYS A 70 1.88 62.83 -35.12
CA LYS A 70 3.32 62.74 -34.74
C LYS A 70 3.82 61.32 -34.53
N LYS A 71 3.31 60.36 -35.30
CA LYS A 71 3.69 58.96 -35.17
C LYS A 71 3.69 58.26 -36.53
N ASN A 72 4.44 57.19 -36.62
CA ASN A 72 4.38 56.31 -37.76
C ASN A 72 3.09 55.49 -37.71
N ILE A 73 2.38 55.44 -38.82
CA ILE A 73 1.15 54.66 -38.97
C ILE A 73 1.42 53.61 -40.04
N GLU A 74 1.06 52.41 -39.75
CA GLU A 74 1.09 51.31 -40.69
C GLU A 74 -0.18 51.32 -41.56
N TYR A 75 0.01 51.21 -42.83
CA TYR A 75 -1.06 51.14 -43.84
C TYR A 75 -0.96 49.82 -44.57
N ARG A 76 -2.09 49.21 -44.87
CA ARG A 76 -2.20 48.18 -45.89
C ARG A 76 -2.32 48.92 -47.23
N GLU A 77 -1.41 48.65 -48.15
CA GLU A 77 -1.32 49.32 -49.47
C GLU A 77 -1.55 48.29 -50.55
N LEU A 78 -2.48 48.64 -51.46
CA LEU A 78 -2.69 47.97 -52.72
C LEU A 78 -2.01 48.80 -53.85
N LYS A 79 -1.05 48.17 -54.51
CA LYS A 79 -0.41 48.74 -55.71
C LYS A 79 -0.96 47.99 -56.92
N SER A 80 -1.46 48.74 -57.88
CA SER A 80 -2.01 48.20 -59.13
C SER A 80 -1.67 49.12 -60.32
N VAL A 81 -1.59 48.54 -61.50
CA VAL A 81 -1.35 49.32 -62.77
C VAL A 81 -2.59 49.31 -63.60
N TYR A 82 -2.98 50.50 -64.02
CA TYR A 82 -4.08 50.71 -64.97
C TYR A 82 -3.52 51.30 -66.34
N ILE A 83 -3.98 50.71 -67.45
CA ILE A 83 -3.54 51.10 -68.77
C ILE A 83 -4.65 51.92 -69.44
N ARG A 84 -4.31 53.17 -69.92
CA ARG A 84 -5.23 53.99 -70.69
C ARG A 84 -4.53 54.43 -72.00
N GLY A 85 -4.94 53.86 -73.09
CA GLY A 85 -4.32 54.13 -74.39
C GLY A 85 -2.84 53.73 -74.45
N LYS A 86 -1.93 54.69 -74.47
CA LYS A 86 -0.46 54.42 -74.50
C LYS A 86 0.21 54.76 -73.13
N SER A 87 -0.56 55.26 -72.15
CA SER A 87 -0.03 55.65 -70.81
C SER A 87 -0.33 54.60 -69.81
N TYR A 88 0.62 54.36 -68.90
CA TYR A 88 0.53 53.45 -67.75
C TYR A 88 0.37 54.29 -66.47
N TYR A 89 -0.65 53.97 -65.61
CA TYR A 89 -0.92 54.68 -64.39
C TYR A 89 -0.75 53.68 -63.26
N GLU A 90 0.15 53.96 -62.31
CA GLU A 90 0.29 53.26 -61.06
C GLU A 90 -0.69 53.80 -60.05
N ILE A 91 -1.64 52.97 -59.55
CA ILE A 91 -2.63 53.30 -58.57
C ILE A 91 -2.17 52.69 -57.27
N ARG A 92 -1.99 53.51 -56.25
CA ARG A 92 -1.72 53.11 -54.89
C ARG A 92 -2.89 53.52 -54.00
N ILE A 93 -3.50 52.51 -53.28
CA ILE A 93 -4.60 52.76 -52.37
C ILE A 93 -4.15 52.25 -51.03
N ARG A 94 -4.36 53.10 -50.00
CA ARG A 94 -3.86 52.82 -48.65
C ARG A 94 -5.00 52.86 -47.64
N GLN A 95 -5.06 51.90 -46.76
CA GLN A 95 -5.97 51.91 -45.63
C GLN A 95 -5.18 51.76 -44.31
N PRO A 96 -5.40 52.64 -43.30
CA PRO A 96 -4.65 52.58 -42.04
C PRO A 96 -5.02 51.32 -41.27
N LEU A 97 -4.01 50.61 -40.76
CA LEU A 97 -4.18 49.40 -39.92
C LEU A 97 -4.51 49.73 -38.45
N THR A 98 -4.49 51.00 -38.08
CA THR A 98 -4.71 51.42 -36.68
C THR A 98 -6.04 50.95 -36.06
N GLU A 99 -7.10 50.86 -36.87
CA GLU A 99 -8.39 50.36 -36.42
C GLU A 99 -8.35 48.83 -36.20
N ALA A 100 -7.76 48.11 -37.11
CA ALA A 100 -7.59 46.65 -36.99
C ALA A 100 -6.73 46.30 -35.76
N GLU A 101 -5.61 47.02 -35.59
CA GLU A 101 -4.74 46.83 -34.43
C GLU A 101 -5.44 47.18 -33.09
N SER A 102 -6.24 48.26 -33.07
CA SER A 102 -6.98 48.65 -31.89
C SER A 102 -8.04 47.61 -31.49
N LEU A 103 -8.71 47.01 -32.46
CA LEU A 103 -9.66 45.90 -32.25
C LEU A 103 -8.96 44.67 -31.71
N ILE A 104 -7.85 44.27 -32.28
CA ILE A 104 -7.05 43.12 -31.79
C ILE A 104 -6.59 43.37 -30.38
N ASN A 105 -6.03 44.54 -30.06
CA ASN A 105 -5.55 44.90 -28.74
C ASN A 105 -6.65 45.01 -27.70
N SER A 106 -7.89 45.26 -28.09
CA SER A 106 -9.03 45.29 -27.21
C SER A 106 -9.65 43.91 -26.94
N ILE A 107 -9.73 43.07 -27.95
CA ILE A 107 -10.34 41.72 -27.87
C ILE A 107 -9.43 40.73 -27.13
N LEU A 108 -8.13 40.76 -27.41
CA LEU A 108 -7.16 39.79 -26.93
C LEU A 108 -7.10 39.74 -25.37
N PRO A 109 -7.02 40.85 -24.62
CA PRO A 109 -7.04 40.80 -23.14
C PRO A 109 -8.35 40.25 -22.57
N ILE A 110 -9.49 40.58 -23.21
CA ILE A 110 -10.80 40.07 -22.77
C ILE A 110 -10.85 38.55 -22.90
N GLU A 111 -10.39 38.03 -24.02
CA GLU A 111 -10.32 36.57 -24.28
C GLU A 111 -9.41 35.86 -23.29
N VAL A 112 -8.21 36.40 -23.04
CA VAL A 112 -7.26 35.84 -22.06
C VAL A 112 -7.89 35.81 -20.65
N ILE A 113 -8.59 36.89 -20.24
CA ILE A 113 -9.27 36.95 -18.95
C ILE A 113 -10.38 35.89 -18.86
N LEU A 114 -11.20 35.75 -19.89
CA LEU A 114 -12.26 34.73 -19.95
C LEU A 114 -11.69 33.32 -19.89
N PHE A 115 -10.62 33.05 -20.64
CA PHE A 115 -9.96 31.75 -20.65
C PHE A 115 -9.35 31.38 -19.28
N LEU A 116 -8.66 32.34 -18.64
CA LEU A 116 -8.15 32.19 -17.29
C LEU A 116 -9.28 31.98 -16.27
N GLY A 117 -10.37 32.73 -16.39
CA GLY A 117 -11.56 32.58 -15.56
C GLY A 117 -12.17 31.17 -15.69
N LEU A 118 -12.25 30.64 -16.90
CA LEU A 118 -12.73 29.29 -17.18
C LEU A 118 -11.80 28.23 -16.55
N ILE A 119 -10.48 28.36 -16.73
CA ILE A 119 -9.52 27.44 -16.10
C ILE A 119 -9.67 27.45 -14.58
N VAL A 120 -9.71 28.63 -13.96
CA VAL A 120 -9.88 28.76 -12.50
C VAL A 120 -11.20 28.14 -12.07
N GLY A 121 -12.29 28.40 -12.79
CA GLY A 121 -13.59 27.80 -12.53
C GLY A 121 -13.56 26.27 -12.57
N VAL A 122 -12.96 25.69 -13.61
CA VAL A 122 -12.81 24.23 -13.73
C VAL A 122 -11.97 23.64 -12.59
N LEU A 123 -10.86 24.30 -12.23
CA LEU A 123 -10.00 23.85 -11.13
C LEU A 123 -10.73 23.89 -9.77
N LEU A 124 -11.49 24.95 -9.51
CA LEU A 124 -12.28 25.08 -8.27
C LEU A 124 -13.39 24.02 -8.20
N ILE A 125 -14.14 23.85 -9.28
CA ILE A 125 -15.19 22.83 -9.36
C ILE A 125 -14.59 21.43 -9.18
N ASN A 126 -13.50 21.13 -9.89
CA ASN A 126 -12.85 19.82 -9.79
C ASN A 126 -12.35 19.52 -8.37
N ARG A 127 -11.74 20.51 -7.70
CA ARG A 127 -11.31 20.37 -6.31
C ARG A 127 -12.48 20.10 -5.37
N PHE A 128 -13.55 20.86 -5.50
CA PHE A 128 -14.71 20.73 -4.61
C PHE A 128 -15.48 19.42 -4.81
N ILE A 129 -15.61 18.97 -6.05
CA ILE A 129 -16.28 17.72 -6.39
C ILE A 129 -15.40 16.53 -6.00
N SER A 130 -14.10 16.60 -6.26
CA SER A 130 -13.15 15.50 -5.98
C SER A 130 -13.15 15.17 -4.49
N ASP A 131 -13.00 16.14 -3.61
CA ASP A 131 -12.97 15.91 -2.15
C ASP A 131 -14.25 15.22 -1.67
N LYS A 132 -15.41 15.64 -2.17
CA LYS A 132 -16.72 15.10 -1.77
C LYS A 132 -16.98 13.69 -2.32
N ILE A 133 -16.54 13.41 -3.55
CA ILE A 133 -16.73 12.09 -4.19
C ILE A 133 -15.80 11.06 -3.57
N TRP A 134 -14.52 11.40 -3.32
CA TRP A 134 -13.53 10.43 -2.85
C TRP A 134 -13.53 10.19 -1.33
N GLN A 135 -14.16 11.06 -0.55
CA GLN A 135 -14.27 10.89 0.91
C GLN A 135 -14.79 9.51 1.34
N PRO A 136 -15.89 8.95 0.75
CA PRO A 136 -16.40 7.63 1.08
C PRO A 136 -15.37 6.52 0.88
N PHE A 137 -14.61 6.59 -0.21
CA PHE A 137 -13.55 5.64 -0.51
C PHE A 137 -12.46 5.64 0.57
N TYR A 138 -11.98 6.83 0.96
CA TYR A 138 -10.96 6.92 2.01
C TYR A 138 -11.44 6.42 3.35
N VAL A 139 -12.70 6.68 3.72
CA VAL A 139 -13.31 6.15 4.95
C VAL A 139 -13.37 4.63 4.92
N LEU A 140 -13.81 4.05 3.80
CA LEU A 140 -13.87 2.58 3.66
C LEU A 140 -12.48 1.95 3.69
N MET A 141 -11.52 2.58 3.02
CA MET A 141 -10.11 2.14 3.01
C MET A 141 -9.48 2.19 4.41
N ASP A 142 -9.77 3.24 5.18
CA ASP A 142 -9.28 3.35 6.57
C ASP A 142 -9.88 2.25 7.46
N ARG A 143 -11.17 1.96 7.33
CA ARG A 143 -11.82 0.84 8.04
C ARG A 143 -11.20 -0.51 7.66
N LEU A 144 -10.88 -0.72 6.37
CA LEU A 144 -10.22 -1.95 5.91
C LEU A 144 -8.77 -2.06 6.40
N LYS A 145 -8.00 -0.97 6.40
CA LYS A 145 -6.63 -0.96 6.93
C LYS A 145 -6.56 -1.28 8.42
N ASN A 146 -7.53 -0.81 9.17
CA ASN A 146 -7.63 -1.03 10.61
C ASN A 146 -8.44 -2.31 10.95
N TYR A 147 -8.78 -3.12 9.91
CA TYR A 147 -9.46 -4.38 10.12
C TYR A 147 -8.51 -5.39 10.76
N ASP A 148 -8.80 -5.69 12.02
CA ASP A 148 -7.99 -6.62 12.82
C ASP A 148 -8.68 -8.00 12.87
N LEU A 149 -7.97 -9.02 12.42
CA LEU A 149 -8.44 -10.41 12.50
C LEU A 149 -8.55 -10.91 13.96
N VAL A 150 -7.92 -10.23 14.91
CA VAL A 150 -7.99 -10.56 16.36
C VAL A 150 -9.33 -10.15 16.95
N ASN A 151 -9.77 -8.94 16.59
CA ASN A 151 -11.05 -8.39 17.00
C ASN A 151 -11.99 -8.36 15.80
N VAL A 152 -12.23 -9.54 15.21
CA VAL A 152 -13.06 -9.67 14.00
C VAL A 152 -14.41 -8.98 14.24
N LYS A 153 -14.56 -7.78 13.72
CA LYS A 153 -15.82 -7.04 13.74
C LYS A 153 -16.32 -6.92 12.31
N ILE A 154 -17.63 -7.14 12.14
CA ILE A 154 -18.28 -6.89 10.87
C ILE A 154 -18.16 -5.39 10.57
N ILE A 155 -17.68 -5.03 9.38
CA ILE A 155 -17.76 -3.65 8.89
C ILE A 155 -19.19 -3.46 8.39
N PRO A 156 -20.01 -2.64 9.09
CA PRO A 156 -21.42 -2.51 8.71
C PRO A 156 -21.54 -1.78 7.37
N TYR A 157 -22.50 -2.20 6.57
CA TYR A 157 -22.91 -1.50 5.36
C TYR A 157 -23.25 -0.04 5.68
N HIS A 158 -22.79 0.83 4.83
CA HIS A 158 -23.14 2.25 4.85
C HIS A 158 -23.57 2.66 3.44
N LYS A 159 -24.73 3.27 3.34
CA LYS A 159 -25.25 3.74 2.06
C LYS A 159 -24.51 4.97 1.57
N TYR A 160 -24.00 4.91 0.35
CA TYR A 160 -23.32 6.03 -0.29
C TYR A 160 -24.14 6.57 -1.47
N THR A 161 -23.88 7.83 -1.85
CA THR A 161 -24.58 8.50 -2.96
C THR A 161 -24.06 8.05 -4.32
N VAL A 162 -22.83 7.54 -4.37
CA VAL A 162 -22.18 7.04 -5.59
C VAL A 162 -22.38 5.53 -5.61
N ASP A 163 -23.00 5.02 -6.67
CA ASP A 163 -23.44 3.62 -6.77
C ASP A 163 -22.26 2.64 -6.65
N GLU A 164 -21.08 2.97 -7.20
CA GLU A 164 -19.88 2.14 -7.12
C GLU A 164 -19.36 2.00 -5.68
N PHE A 165 -19.48 3.04 -4.87
CA PHE A 165 -19.09 2.99 -3.46
C PHE A 165 -20.15 2.33 -2.59
N ASP A 166 -21.40 2.41 -2.99
CA ASP A 166 -22.50 1.70 -2.34
C ASP A 166 -22.35 0.19 -2.53
N GLU A 167 -22.12 -0.26 -3.76
CA GLU A 167 -21.83 -1.66 -4.09
C GLU A 167 -20.56 -2.16 -3.36
N LEU A 168 -19.48 -1.35 -3.34
CA LEU A 168 -18.26 -1.70 -2.63
C LEU A 168 -18.51 -1.87 -1.12
N SER A 169 -19.33 -1.01 -0.52
CA SER A 169 -19.70 -1.11 0.90
C SER A 169 -20.47 -2.39 1.20
N GLU A 170 -21.40 -2.79 0.32
CA GLU A 170 -22.16 -4.03 0.45
C GLU A 170 -21.26 -5.28 0.32
N ILE A 171 -20.32 -5.26 -0.64
CA ILE A 171 -19.36 -6.34 -0.83
C ILE A 171 -18.47 -6.48 0.40
N VAL A 172 -17.95 -5.37 0.95
CA VAL A 172 -17.10 -5.38 2.15
C VAL A 172 -17.85 -5.91 3.37
N GLU A 173 -19.12 -5.52 3.56
CA GLU A 173 -19.95 -6.07 4.64
C GLU A 173 -20.13 -7.59 4.48
N LYS A 174 -20.48 -8.07 3.29
CA LYS A 174 -20.65 -9.50 3.01
C LYS A 174 -19.37 -10.29 3.24
N MET A 175 -18.23 -9.76 2.79
CA MET A 175 -16.91 -10.38 2.99
C MET A 175 -16.54 -10.45 4.48
N THR A 176 -16.67 -9.35 5.20
CA THR A 176 -16.33 -9.31 6.65
C THR A 176 -17.29 -10.16 7.48
N THR A 177 -18.57 -10.23 7.10
CA THR A 177 -19.55 -11.13 7.72
C THR A 177 -19.19 -12.60 7.50
N ARG A 178 -18.74 -12.95 6.30
CA ARG A 178 -18.30 -14.32 6.00
C ARG A 178 -17.04 -14.68 6.79
N ILE A 179 -16.04 -13.80 6.79
CA ILE A 179 -14.81 -14.00 7.58
C ILE A 179 -15.14 -14.18 9.05
N TYR A 180 -16.04 -13.37 9.60
CA TYR A 180 -16.47 -13.47 10.99
C TYR A 180 -17.14 -14.82 11.30
N LYS A 181 -18.03 -15.29 10.42
CA LYS A 181 -18.68 -16.59 10.57
C LYS A 181 -17.68 -17.75 10.49
N ASP A 182 -16.81 -17.73 9.48
CA ASP A 182 -15.81 -18.76 9.28
C ASP A 182 -14.84 -18.83 10.47
N PHE A 183 -14.41 -17.67 10.98
CA PHE A 183 -13.57 -17.58 12.19
C PHE A 183 -14.25 -18.16 13.43
N ASN A 184 -15.50 -17.80 13.68
CA ASN A 184 -16.24 -18.33 14.83
C ASN A 184 -16.51 -19.83 14.72
N SER A 185 -16.87 -20.31 13.52
CA SER A 185 -17.05 -21.75 13.27
C SER A 185 -15.76 -22.53 13.49
N GLN A 186 -14.62 -21.98 13.05
CA GLN A 186 -13.30 -22.57 13.29
C GLN A 186 -12.96 -22.60 14.78
N LYS A 187 -13.28 -21.53 15.51
CA LYS A 187 -13.08 -21.44 16.96
C LYS A 187 -13.92 -22.47 17.69
N GLU A 188 -15.22 -22.55 17.42
CA GLU A 188 -16.13 -23.53 18.00
C GLU A 188 -15.69 -24.96 17.70
N PHE A 189 -15.34 -25.24 16.42
CA PHE A 189 -14.82 -26.55 16.02
C PHE A 189 -13.60 -26.97 16.84
N ASN A 190 -12.63 -26.06 17.01
CA ASN A 190 -11.43 -26.31 17.76
C ASN A 190 -11.71 -26.56 19.26
N GLU A 191 -12.61 -25.76 19.85
CA GLU A 191 -13.02 -25.92 21.23
C GLU A 191 -13.78 -27.25 21.50
N ASN A 192 -14.77 -27.53 20.66
CA ASN A 192 -15.58 -28.74 20.77
C ASN A 192 -14.78 -30.00 20.51
N SER A 193 -13.99 -30.02 19.41
CA SER A 193 -13.12 -31.18 19.08
C SER A 193 -12.13 -31.49 20.22
N SER A 194 -11.69 -30.45 20.93
CA SER A 194 -10.79 -30.60 22.08
C SER A 194 -11.43 -31.39 23.20
N HIS A 195 -12.63 -31.01 23.58
CA HIS A 195 -13.37 -31.68 24.66
C HIS A 195 -13.81 -33.08 24.25
N GLU A 196 -14.29 -33.24 23.01
CA GLU A 196 -14.74 -34.54 22.47
C GLU A 196 -13.60 -35.57 22.35
N LEU A 197 -12.33 -35.14 22.17
CA LEU A 197 -11.17 -36.02 22.15
C LEU A 197 -10.59 -36.29 23.51
N GLN A 198 -10.63 -35.32 24.45
CA GLN A 198 -10.10 -35.49 25.80
C GLN A 198 -10.90 -36.50 26.62
N THR A 199 -12.21 -36.49 26.50
CA THR A 199 -13.12 -37.36 27.26
C THR A 199 -12.86 -38.87 27.01
N PRO A 200 -12.88 -39.40 25.76
CA PRO A 200 -12.59 -40.80 25.51
C PRO A 200 -11.18 -41.20 25.89
N LEU A 201 -10.17 -40.33 25.68
CA LEU A 201 -8.81 -40.59 26.12
C LEU A 201 -8.69 -40.73 27.63
N ALA A 202 -9.39 -39.87 28.39
CA ALA A 202 -9.44 -39.98 29.87
C ALA A 202 -10.13 -41.29 30.32
N ILE A 203 -11.23 -41.66 29.67
CA ILE A 203 -11.92 -42.94 29.96
C ILE A 203 -11.03 -44.13 29.70
N ILE A 204 -10.32 -44.16 28.55
CA ILE A 204 -9.42 -45.26 28.22
C ILE A 204 -8.26 -45.32 29.25
N ARG A 205 -7.69 -44.17 29.59
CA ARG A 205 -6.64 -44.06 30.60
C ARG A 205 -7.09 -44.60 31.94
N ASN A 206 -8.25 -44.21 32.44
CA ASN A 206 -8.79 -44.69 33.72
C ASN A 206 -9.03 -46.20 33.70
N LYS A 207 -9.53 -46.77 32.56
CA LYS A 207 -9.70 -48.25 32.44
C LYS A 207 -8.36 -48.95 32.47
N LEU A 208 -7.31 -48.40 31.84
CA LEU A 208 -5.97 -48.99 31.90
C LEU A 208 -5.35 -48.92 33.29
N GLU A 209 -5.57 -47.79 34.03
CA GLU A 209 -5.13 -47.66 35.41
C GLU A 209 -5.78 -48.72 36.32
N LEU A 210 -7.08 -49.00 36.11
CA LEU A 210 -7.77 -50.09 36.83
C LEU A 210 -7.24 -51.49 36.45
N LEU A 211 -6.91 -51.71 35.19
CA LEU A 211 -6.31 -52.96 34.72
C LEU A 211 -4.94 -53.19 35.37
N ILE A 212 -4.07 -52.19 35.45
CA ILE A 212 -2.75 -52.26 36.09
C ILE A 212 -2.84 -52.64 37.56
N GLN A 213 -3.91 -52.25 38.28
CA GLN A 213 -4.14 -52.59 39.66
C GLN A 213 -4.56 -54.08 39.87
N SER A 214 -4.86 -54.80 38.80
CA SER A 214 -5.23 -56.22 38.88
C SER A 214 -4.04 -57.09 39.29
N LYS A 215 -4.21 -57.91 40.35
CA LYS A 215 -3.15 -58.75 40.91
C LYS A 215 -2.75 -59.97 40.03
N ASN A 216 -3.48 -60.27 38.96
CA ASN A 216 -3.31 -61.48 38.16
C ASN A 216 -2.73 -61.25 36.77
N LEU A 217 -2.12 -60.09 36.50
CA LEU A 217 -1.53 -59.78 35.20
C LEU A 217 -0.18 -60.48 35.01
N LYS A 218 -0.02 -61.09 33.85
CA LYS A 218 1.29 -61.63 33.42
C LYS A 218 2.21 -60.50 32.96
N ALA A 219 3.51 -60.72 32.99
CA ALA A 219 4.50 -59.71 32.57
C ALA A 219 4.29 -59.22 31.13
N GLU A 220 3.88 -60.08 30.19
CA GLU A 220 3.55 -59.71 28.82
C GLU A 220 2.32 -58.80 28.72
N GLU A 221 1.29 -59.08 29.49
CA GLU A 221 0.07 -58.26 29.55
C GLU A 221 0.37 -56.88 30.14
N MET A 222 1.21 -56.81 31.18
CA MET A 222 1.67 -55.58 31.78
C MET A 222 2.45 -54.73 30.79
N ALA A 223 3.34 -55.34 29.98
CA ALA A 223 4.08 -54.63 28.93
C ALA A 223 3.16 -54.08 27.82
N LEU A 224 2.13 -54.84 27.42
CA LEU A 224 1.12 -54.38 26.45
C LEU A 224 0.29 -53.23 26.97
N ILE A 225 -0.19 -53.32 28.23
CA ILE A 225 -0.93 -52.25 28.89
C ILE A 225 -0.06 -50.98 28.99
N GLY A 226 1.23 -51.13 29.34
CA GLY A 226 2.17 -50.03 29.40
C GLY A 226 2.34 -49.34 28.02
N SER A 227 2.47 -50.12 26.94
CA SER A 227 2.56 -49.56 25.59
C SER A 227 1.30 -48.80 25.15
N VAL A 228 0.11 -49.34 25.46
CA VAL A 228 -1.18 -48.64 25.21
C VAL A 228 -1.27 -47.37 26.04
N PHE A 229 -0.88 -47.38 27.28
CA PHE A 229 -0.88 -46.21 28.19
C PHE A 229 0.05 -45.11 27.65
N HIS A 230 1.24 -45.46 27.19
CA HIS A 230 2.16 -44.55 26.55
C HIS A 230 1.55 -43.91 25.29
N THR A 231 0.90 -44.73 24.45
CA THR A 231 0.25 -44.24 23.21
C THR A 231 -0.88 -43.24 23.54
N ILE A 232 -1.70 -43.52 24.55
CA ILE A 232 -2.77 -42.61 24.99
C ILE A 232 -2.21 -41.29 25.54
N ASN A 233 -1.18 -41.34 26.37
CA ASN A 233 -0.52 -40.15 26.88
C ASN A 233 0.05 -39.30 25.73
N ARG A 234 0.66 -39.95 24.74
CA ARG A 234 1.15 -39.27 23.56
C ARG A 234 0.02 -38.61 22.75
N LEU A 235 -1.11 -39.30 22.51
CA LEU A 235 -2.27 -38.73 21.82
C LEU A 235 -2.86 -37.56 22.62
N THR A 236 -2.92 -37.66 23.93
CA THR A 236 -3.39 -36.57 24.79
C THR A 236 -2.50 -35.33 24.70
N GLN A 237 -1.17 -35.50 24.69
CA GLN A 237 -0.21 -34.41 24.53
C GLN A 237 -0.27 -33.79 23.11
N LEU A 238 -0.42 -34.63 22.08
CA LEU A 238 -0.64 -34.17 20.70
C LEU A 238 -1.87 -33.29 20.62
N ASN A 239 -3.00 -33.77 21.12
CA ASN A 239 -4.25 -33.03 21.10
C ASN A 239 -4.14 -31.69 21.83
N LYS A 240 -3.61 -31.70 23.07
CA LYS A 240 -3.37 -30.46 23.84
C LYS A 240 -2.46 -29.48 23.10
N GLY A 241 -1.39 -29.95 22.47
CA GLY A 241 -0.46 -29.12 21.71
C GLY A 241 -1.09 -28.51 20.46
N LEU A 242 -1.87 -29.29 19.70
CA LEU A 242 -2.57 -28.79 18.51
C LEU A 242 -3.64 -27.74 18.84
N ILE A 243 -4.40 -27.98 19.94
CA ILE A 243 -5.37 -27.03 20.45
C ILE A 243 -4.71 -25.71 20.84
N LEU A 244 -3.60 -25.79 21.57
CA LEU A 244 -2.86 -24.62 22.01
C LEU A 244 -2.35 -23.82 20.80
N LEU A 245 -1.74 -24.50 19.80
CA LEU A 245 -1.31 -23.85 18.56
C LEU A 245 -2.47 -23.18 17.84
N SER A 246 -3.62 -23.85 17.73
CA SER A 246 -4.81 -23.25 17.13
C SER A 246 -5.32 -22.03 17.90
N LYS A 247 -5.35 -22.08 19.23
CA LYS A 247 -5.73 -20.94 20.08
C LYS A 247 -4.78 -19.76 19.94
N ILE A 248 -3.47 -20.01 19.81
CA ILE A 248 -2.47 -18.98 19.55
C ILE A 248 -2.66 -18.37 18.16
N GLU A 249 -2.87 -19.18 17.13
CA GLU A 249 -3.12 -18.73 15.76
C GLU A 249 -4.38 -17.88 15.62
N ASN A 250 -5.39 -18.19 16.43
CA ASN A 250 -6.65 -17.44 16.50
C ASN A 250 -6.61 -16.30 17.52
N ASN A 251 -5.43 -15.93 18.04
CA ASN A 251 -5.23 -14.84 19.01
C ASN A 251 -6.21 -14.87 20.21
N GLN A 252 -6.51 -16.05 20.74
CA GLN A 252 -7.46 -16.21 21.86
C GLN A 252 -6.87 -15.80 23.22
N TYR A 253 -5.60 -15.37 23.26
CA TYR A 253 -4.89 -14.96 24.47
C TYR A 253 -4.70 -13.44 24.51
N SER A 254 -5.79 -12.69 24.68
CA SER A 254 -5.79 -11.22 24.67
C SER A 254 -5.37 -10.56 25.99
N GLU A 255 -5.48 -11.28 27.11
CA GLU A 255 -5.13 -10.75 28.41
C GLU A 255 -3.61 -10.66 28.57
N LEU A 256 -3.10 -9.47 28.82
CA LEU A 256 -1.68 -9.21 29.03
C LEU A 256 -1.45 -8.84 30.49
N SER A 257 -0.45 -9.46 31.12
CA SER A 257 0.06 -9.13 32.44
C SER A 257 1.55 -8.81 32.38
N ARG A 258 2.04 -8.12 33.42
CA ARG A 258 3.49 -7.82 33.56
C ARG A 258 4.16 -9.02 34.24
N ILE A 259 4.96 -9.78 33.46
CA ILE A 259 5.57 -11.01 33.92
C ILE A 259 7.06 -10.81 34.18
N ASN A 260 7.52 -11.11 35.37
CA ASN A 260 8.95 -11.16 35.71
C ASN A 260 9.50 -12.54 35.29
N ILE A 261 10.35 -12.55 34.28
CA ILE A 261 10.90 -13.78 33.67
C ILE A 261 11.75 -14.57 34.66
N GLY A 262 12.63 -13.90 35.42
CA GLY A 262 13.51 -14.56 36.38
C GLY A 262 12.72 -15.30 37.43
N GLN A 263 11.75 -14.62 38.04
CA GLN A 263 10.90 -15.18 39.09
C GLN A 263 10.05 -16.34 38.58
N LEU A 264 9.53 -16.26 37.37
CA LEU A 264 8.76 -17.34 36.77
C LEU A 264 9.62 -18.58 36.49
N ILE A 265 10.86 -18.40 36.02
CA ILE A 265 11.80 -19.52 35.79
C ILE A 265 12.14 -20.20 37.14
N GLU A 266 12.43 -19.42 38.19
CA GLU A 266 12.68 -19.99 39.53
C GLU A 266 11.50 -20.85 40.00
N THR A 267 10.27 -20.34 39.85
CA THR A 267 9.06 -21.08 40.23
C THR A 267 8.88 -22.37 39.42
N LEU A 268 9.16 -22.31 38.12
CA LEU A 268 9.03 -23.49 37.26
C LEU A 268 10.10 -24.54 37.54
N LEU A 269 11.34 -24.15 37.87
CA LEU A 269 12.42 -25.08 38.19
C LEU A 269 12.08 -25.95 39.41
N VAL A 270 11.36 -25.42 40.41
CA VAL A 270 10.88 -26.20 41.57
C VAL A 270 10.01 -27.38 41.11
N ASN A 271 9.20 -27.21 40.07
CA ASN A 271 8.36 -28.29 39.53
C ASN A 271 9.14 -29.42 38.84
N PHE A 272 10.41 -29.18 38.51
CA PHE A 272 11.29 -30.17 37.88
C PHE A 272 12.36 -30.73 38.83
N GLU A 273 12.38 -30.34 40.08
CA GLU A 273 13.41 -30.67 41.06
C GLU A 273 13.63 -32.19 41.18
N GLU A 274 12.55 -32.97 41.33
CA GLU A 274 12.60 -34.44 41.43
C GLU A 274 13.22 -35.06 40.15
N LEU A 275 12.87 -34.55 38.97
CA LEU A 275 13.37 -35.07 37.69
C LEU A 275 14.83 -34.66 37.44
N ILE A 276 15.26 -33.49 37.91
CA ILE A 276 16.63 -33.01 37.87
C ILE A 276 17.52 -33.86 38.75
N ASP A 277 17.06 -34.18 39.98
CA ASP A 277 17.79 -34.99 40.93
C ASP A 277 17.92 -36.46 40.45
N GLU A 278 16.83 -37.03 39.93
CA GLU A 278 16.81 -38.38 39.38
C GLU A 278 17.86 -38.60 38.26
N ARG A 279 18.10 -37.54 37.45
CA ARG A 279 19.05 -37.59 36.31
C ARG A 279 20.43 -36.98 36.63
N ASN A 280 20.69 -36.63 37.90
CA ASN A 280 21.95 -35.99 38.33
C ASN A 280 22.30 -34.76 37.51
N ILE A 281 21.33 -33.91 37.10
CA ILE A 281 21.52 -32.72 36.31
C ILE A 281 21.95 -31.53 37.16
N THR A 282 23.04 -30.86 36.78
CA THR A 282 23.48 -29.65 37.47
C THR A 282 22.83 -28.42 36.84
N ILE A 283 22.07 -27.65 37.65
CA ILE A 283 21.45 -26.39 37.20
C ILE A 283 22.35 -25.19 37.57
N LYS A 284 22.62 -24.33 36.58
CA LYS A 284 23.29 -23.03 36.75
C LYS A 284 22.31 -21.93 36.37
N LEU A 285 21.76 -21.22 37.32
CA LEU A 285 20.84 -20.11 37.12
C LEU A 285 21.54 -18.78 37.38
N ALA A 286 21.56 -17.87 36.40
CA ALA A 286 22.11 -16.53 36.52
C ALA A 286 21.11 -15.48 36.05
N ILE A 287 20.49 -14.77 37.03
CA ILE A 287 19.61 -13.65 36.73
C ILE A 287 20.40 -12.36 36.90
N LEU A 288 20.97 -11.88 35.80
CA LEU A 288 21.83 -10.69 35.79
C LEU A 288 21.04 -9.39 35.84
N LYS A 289 19.81 -9.37 35.30
CA LYS A 289 18.88 -8.22 35.34
C LYS A 289 17.44 -8.69 35.44
N VAL A 290 16.61 -7.91 36.11
CA VAL A 290 15.17 -8.11 36.13
C VAL A 290 14.61 -7.75 34.76
N VAL A 291 13.96 -8.72 34.11
CA VAL A 291 13.30 -8.56 32.83
C VAL A 291 11.80 -8.76 33.04
N ILE A 292 11.00 -7.73 32.69
CA ILE A 292 9.54 -7.76 32.79
C ILE A 292 8.97 -7.56 31.41
N ILE A 293 8.13 -8.50 30.95
CA ILE A 293 7.48 -8.44 29.65
C ILE A 293 5.96 -8.35 29.79
N PRO A 294 5.26 -7.59 28.90
CA PRO A 294 3.81 -7.62 28.81
C PRO A 294 3.40 -8.83 27.94
N ALA A 295 2.83 -9.86 28.54
CA ALA A 295 2.41 -11.07 27.84
C ALA A 295 1.30 -11.81 28.60
N ASN A 296 0.67 -12.82 27.98
CA ASN A 296 -0.24 -13.70 28.66
C ASN A 296 0.53 -14.72 29.52
N GLN A 297 0.17 -14.80 30.79
CA GLN A 297 0.89 -15.63 31.77
C GLN A 297 0.92 -17.09 31.33
N ILE A 298 -0.21 -17.66 30.89
CA ILE A 298 -0.32 -19.08 30.50
C ILE A 298 0.61 -19.40 29.34
N LEU A 299 0.71 -18.48 28.39
CA LEU A 299 1.60 -18.69 27.21
C LEU A 299 3.07 -18.62 27.59
N VAL A 300 3.46 -17.69 28.46
CA VAL A 300 4.86 -17.55 28.90
C VAL A 300 5.26 -18.74 29.81
N GLU A 301 4.36 -19.18 30.71
CA GLU A 301 4.58 -20.42 31.46
C GLU A 301 4.74 -21.62 30.56
N THR A 302 3.90 -21.76 29.53
CA THR A 302 4.00 -22.84 28.55
C THR A 302 5.30 -22.77 27.76
N LEU A 303 5.74 -21.58 27.39
CA LEU A 303 7.01 -21.35 26.67
C LEU A 303 8.18 -21.85 27.52
N PHE A 304 8.30 -21.40 28.76
CA PHE A 304 9.42 -21.80 29.63
C PHE A 304 9.35 -23.26 30.06
N TYR A 305 8.14 -23.78 30.34
CA TYR A 305 7.95 -25.20 30.59
C TYR A 305 8.49 -26.07 29.43
N ASN A 306 8.16 -25.71 28.18
CA ASN A 306 8.68 -26.44 26.98
C ASN A 306 10.19 -26.35 26.88
N LEU A 307 10.78 -25.17 27.13
CA LEU A 307 12.23 -24.97 27.06
C LEU A 307 12.96 -25.78 28.13
N ILE A 308 12.53 -25.68 29.40
CA ILE A 308 13.14 -26.39 30.53
C ILE A 308 12.95 -27.90 30.37
N SER A 309 11.74 -28.34 30.03
CA SER A 309 11.45 -29.76 29.80
C SER A 309 12.30 -30.33 28.65
N ASN A 310 12.52 -29.56 27.56
CA ASN A 310 13.42 -29.97 26.49
C ASN A 310 14.89 -30.07 26.94
N ALA A 311 15.36 -29.08 27.72
CA ALA A 311 16.73 -29.08 28.22
C ALA A 311 17.00 -30.28 29.16
N ILE A 312 16.00 -30.70 29.94
CA ILE A 312 16.08 -31.88 30.81
C ILE A 312 16.03 -33.18 29.96
N LYS A 313 15.04 -33.30 29.07
CA LYS A 313 14.81 -34.55 28.29
C LYS A 313 15.94 -34.86 27.31
N HIS A 314 16.56 -33.85 26.71
CA HIS A 314 17.61 -33.98 25.71
C HIS A 314 19.00 -33.73 26.30
N ASN A 315 19.14 -33.77 27.63
CA ASN A 315 20.43 -33.76 28.30
C ASN A 315 21.12 -35.12 28.20
N LEU A 316 22.34 -35.22 28.67
CA LEU A 316 23.03 -36.49 28.88
C LEU A 316 22.25 -37.28 29.98
N ASP A 317 22.28 -38.60 29.85
CA ASP A 317 21.49 -39.47 30.74
C ASP A 317 21.98 -39.42 32.19
N ASP A 318 23.23 -39.07 32.45
CA ASP A 318 23.84 -38.89 33.76
C ASP A 318 24.86 -37.74 33.75
N GLY A 319 24.84 -36.88 34.77
CA GLY A 319 25.81 -35.82 35.03
C GLY A 319 25.75 -34.65 34.03
N GLY A 320 24.63 -34.39 33.38
CA GLY A 320 24.42 -33.27 32.47
C GLY A 320 24.34 -31.90 33.16
N THR A 321 24.50 -30.85 32.39
CA THR A 321 24.39 -29.44 32.89
C THR A 321 23.33 -28.68 32.12
N ILE A 322 22.54 -27.88 32.83
CA ILE A 322 21.65 -26.88 32.22
C ILE A 322 22.06 -25.51 32.77
N SER A 323 22.32 -24.58 31.86
CA SER A 323 22.64 -23.18 32.20
C SER A 323 21.53 -22.25 31.68
N ILE A 324 20.97 -21.46 32.58
CA ILE A 324 19.90 -20.49 32.31
C ILE A 324 20.42 -19.11 32.63
N THR A 325 20.46 -18.22 31.66
CA THR A 325 20.93 -16.85 31.87
C THR A 325 19.86 -15.86 31.41
N VAL A 326 19.48 -14.92 32.32
CA VAL A 326 18.56 -13.83 32.05
C VAL A 326 19.33 -12.51 32.11
N SER A 327 19.43 -11.78 30.98
CA SER A 327 20.18 -10.53 30.88
C SER A 327 19.51 -9.53 29.97
N LYS A 328 19.33 -8.28 30.40
CA LYS A 328 18.64 -7.21 29.65
C LYS A 328 17.30 -7.71 29.06
N ASN A 329 17.27 -7.95 27.74
CA ASN A 329 16.11 -8.44 27.01
C ASN A 329 16.37 -9.84 26.40
N ILE A 330 17.27 -10.62 27.02
CA ILE A 330 17.70 -11.90 26.48
C ILE A 330 17.53 -12.98 27.55
N LEU A 331 16.88 -14.08 27.16
CA LEU A 331 16.91 -15.35 27.86
C LEU A 331 17.74 -16.34 27.04
N GLU A 332 18.68 -16.99 27.68
CA GLU A 332 19.49 -18.05 27.11
C GLU A 332 19.39 -19.30 27.96
N ILE A 333 18.98 -20.41 27.37
CA ILE A 333 18.92 -21.73 28.01
C ILE A 333 19.83 -22.66 27.23
N SER A 334 20.86 -23.16 27.89
CA SER A 334 21.81 -24.11 27.30
C SER A 334 21.81 -25.40 28.06
N ASN A 335 21.92 -26.53 27.37
CA ASN A 335 22.10 -27.85 27.98
C ASN A 335 23.13 -28.66 27.24
N THR A 336 23.83 -29.54 27.98
CA THR A 336 24.63 -30.63 27.38
C THR A 336 23.71 -31.64 26.70
N GLY A 337 24.18 -32.30 25.64
CA GLY A 337 23.37 -33.30 24.93
C GLY A 337 24.16 -34.02 23.85
N ASN A 338 23.48 -34.85 23.05
CA ASN A 338 24.07 -35.55 21.91
C ASN A 338 24.11 -34.62 20.67
N GLU A 339 24.99 -34.98 19.69
CA GLU A 339 25.02 -34.21 18.44
C GLU A 339 23.68 -34.25 17.70
N LEU A 340 23.37 -33.13 17.02
CA LEU A 340 22.14 -33.00 16.25
C LEU A 340 22.34 -33.60 14.84
N PRO A 341 21.49 -34.51 14.39
CA PRO A 341 21.52 -35.02 13.02
C PRO A 341 20.84 -34.10 12.01
N VAL A 342 20.27 -32.97 12.46
CA VAL A 342 19.44 -32.03 11.67
C VAL A 342 19.95 -30.61 11.81
N ALA A 343 19.81 -29.79 10.78
CA ALA A 343 20.15 -28.38 10.81
C ALA A 343 19.35 -27.62 11.89
N SER A 344 20.02 -26.72 12.62
CA SER A 344 19.47 -25.99 13.77
C SER A 344 18.19 -25.21 13.46
N GLU A 345 18.08 -24.70 12.23
CA GLU A 345 16.93 -23.90 11.76
C GLU A 345 15.63 -24.72 11.69
N ARG A 346 15.74 -26.03 11.45
CA ARG A 346 14.59 -26.92 11.33
C ARG A 346 14.04 -27.39 12.67
N MET A 347 14.73 -27.11 13.77
CA MET A 347 14.32 -27.57 15.12
C MET A 347 12.95 -27.03 15.58
N PHE A 348 12.47 -25.96 14.98
CA PHE A 348 11.16 -25.38 15.25
C PHE A 348 10.04 -25.93 14.34
N GLU A 349 10.34 -26.85 13.41
CA GLU A 349 9.33 -27.49 12.56
C GLU A 349 8.44 -28.43 13.41
N ARG A 350 7.15 -28.51 13.05
CA ARG A 350 6.19 -29.40 13.72
C ARG A 350 6.54 -30.86 13.46
N PHE A 351 6.38 -31.70 14.47
CA PHE A 351 6.60 -33.14 14.41
C PHE A 351 8.05 -33.57 14.14
N LEU A 352 9.00 -32.65 14.18
CA LEU A 352 10.40 -33.00 14.07
C LEU A 352 10.84 -33.72 15.35
N LYS A 353 11.37 -34.94 15.18
CA LYS A 353 11.93 -35.75 16.25
C LYS A 353 13.40 -35.96 16.02
N ASN A 354 14.20 -35.72 17.01
CA ASN A 354 15.66 -35.89 16.97
C ASN A 354 16.15 -37.05 17.83
N SER A 355 15.26 -37.73 18.48
CA SER A 355 15.58 -38.86 19.35
C SER A 355 14.65 -40.04 19.11
N SER A 356 15.16 -41.26 19.33
CA SER A 356 14.41 -42.53 19.38
C SER A 356 13.42 -42.60 20.57
N SER A 357 13.30 -41.55 21.36
CA SER A 357 12.36 -41.48 22.49
C SER A 357 10.93 -41.51 21.96
N GLU A 358 10.26 -42.63 22.16
CA GLU A 358 8.86 -42.87 21.80
C GLU A 358 7.89 -41.87 22.45
N LEU A 359 8.29 -41.19 23.52
CA LEU A 359 7.49 -40.24 24.34
C LEU A 359 7.49 -38.79 23.76
N SER A 360 8.37 -38.46 22.83
CA SER A 360 8.44 -37.11 22.27
C SER A 360 7.43 -36.91 21.14
N VAL A 361 6.57 -35.90 21.28
CA VAL A 361 5.54 -35.53 20.29
C VAL A 361 6.09 -34.67 19.16
N GLY A 362 7.19 -33.95 19.38
CA GLY A 362 7.79 -33.03 18.40
C GLY A 362 7.00 -31.72 18.22
N LEU A 363 6.23 -31.30 19.23
CA LEU A 363 5.48 -30.04 19.19
C LEU A 363 6.04 -28.96 20.12
N GLY A 364 6.91 -29.29 21.08
CA GLY A 364 7.36 -28.33 22.11
C GLY A 364 8.03 -27.07 21.53
N LEU A 365 9.04 -27.27 20.66
CA LEU A 365 9.74 -26.13 20.06
C LEU A 365 8.91 -25.38 19.02
N SER A 366 7.98 -26.02 18.33
CA SER A 366 7.05 -25.32 17.44
C SER A 366 6.04 -24.46 18.23
N ILE A 367 5.65 -24.86 19.43
CA ILE A 367 4.86 -24.03 20.36
C ILE A 367 5.69 -22.85 20.83
N VAL A 368 6.95 -23.05 21.22
CA VAL A 368 7.89 -21.99 21.58
C VAL A 368 7.98 -20.95 20.47
N LYS A 369 8.24 -21.40 19.24
CA LYS A 369 8.32 -20.51 18.06
C LYS A 369 7.06 -19.71 17.86
N LYS A 370 5.88 -20.36 17.95
CA LYS A 370 4.59 -19.70 17.75
C LYS A 370 4.28 -18.65 18.82
N ILE A 371 4.64 -18.89 20.09
CA ILE A 371 4.51 -17.91 21.16
C ILE A 371 5.47 -16.74 20.92
N CYS A 372 6.72 -17.00 20.54
CA CYS A 372 7.68 -15.94 20.21
C CYS A 372 7.17 -15.08 19.04
N ASP A 373 6.66 -15.69 17.98
CA ASP A 373 6.11 -14.98 16.82
C ASP A 373 4.91 -14.09 17.21
N LEU A 374 4.02 -14.56 18.10
CA LEU A 374 2.88 -13.79 18.61
C LEU A 374 3.32 -12.49 19.29
N TYR A 375 4.38 -12.55 20.11
CA TYR A 375 4.90 -11.38 20.84
C TYR A 375 6.03 -10.67 20.11
N LYS A 376 6.36 -11.08 18.86
CA LYS A 376 7.47 -10.54 18.07
C LYS A 376 8.85 -10.70 18.72
N PHE A 377 9.01 -11.75 19.52
CA PHE A 377 10.31 -12.14 20.09
C PHE A 377 11.11 -12.91 19.03
N THR A 378 12.41 -12.71 19.04
CA THR A 378 13.30 -13.49 18.17
C THR A 378 13.79 -14.73 18.94
N VAL A 379 13.61 -15.92 18.35
CA VAL A 379 14.12 -17.18 18.92
C VAL A 379 15.10 -17.83 17.98
N THR A 380 16.25 -18.24 18.51
CA THR A 380 17.32 -18.95 17.77
C THR A 380 17.72 -20.22 18.52
N TYR A 381 18.15 -21.21 17.75
CA TYR A 381 18.67 -22.46 18.24
C TYR A 381 20.05 -22.72 17.66
N THR A 382 21.03 -23.05 18.50
CA THR A 382 22.39 -23.42 18.09
C THR A 382 22.83 -24.67 18.82
N CYS A 383 23.69 -25.48 18.18
CA CYS A 383 24.33 -26.61 18.78
C CYS A 383 25.82 -26.59 18.44
N ILE A 384 26.67 -26.36 19.44
CA ILE A 384 28.13 -26.28 19.29
C ILE A 384 28.78 -27.15 20.36
N ASN A 385 29.64 -28.06 19.95
CA ASN A 385 30.36 -28.95 20.86
C ASN A 385 29.45 -29.72 21.85
N ARG A 386 28.31 -30.21 21.38
CA ARG A 386 27.29 -30.94 22.17
C ARG A 386 26.62 -30.06 23.24
N ILE A 387 26.70 -28.73 23.10
CA ILE A 387 25.95 -27.78 23.89
C ILE A 387 24.85 -27.24 23.01
N HIS A 388 23.60 -27.49 23.38
CA HIS A 388 22.40 -26.97 22.74
C HIS A 388 22.02 -25.68 23.43
N THR A 389 21.85 -24.63 22.68
CA THR A 389 21.50 -23.29 23.20
C THR A 389 20.27 -22.76 22.48
N ILE A 390 19.26 -22.42 23.25
CA ILE A 390 18.09 -21.67 22.77
C ILE A 390 18.16 -20.27 23.36
N ARG A 391 18.15 -19.27 22.48
CA ARG A 391 18.21 -17.86 22.85
C ARG A 391 16.93 -17.17 22.39
N ILE A 392 16.30 -16.44 23.32
CA ILE A 392 15.12 -15.59 23.06
C ILE A 392 15.49 -14.14 23.35
N GLU A 393 15.20 -13.26 22.38
CA GLU A 393 15.29 -11.80 22.52
C GLU A 393 13.87 -11.25 22.58
N PHE A 394 13.55 -10.56 23.70
CA PHE A 394 12.23 -10.01 24.00
C PHE A 394 12.02 -8.62 23.44
#